data_ab07297577720a0d090ef3e26957b39b
#
_entry.id   ab07297577720a0d090ef3e26957b39b
#
_cell.length_a   1.000
_cell.length_b   1.000
_cell.length_c   1.000
_cell.angle_alpha   90.00
_cell.angle_beta   90.00
_cell.angle_gamma   90.00
#
_symmetry.space_group_name_H-M   'P 1'
#
loop_
_entity.id
_entity.type
_entity.pdbx_description
1 polymer ?
#
loop_
_entity_poly.entity_id
_entity_poly.type
_entity_poly.pdbx_seq_one_letter_code
_entity_poly.pdbx_strand_id
1 'polypeptide(L)'
;LATQIIFRGIAQIILETNSVGGFPSWFTKIAAGKIDEMVPYALIFVIFEALFFAYLLHYTKFGRRCYAMGNSTTVAKFSGVKTGKIKVIVYTMTGLLSAVAAIYLASKMSSVRPDVAKGYELDIIAMAVLGGVSTSGGKGRILGATLAIMVIGYLRYGLGLINASSQIIMIVVGLR
;
A
#
# COMPACT_ATOMS: atom_id res chain seq x y z
N LEU A 1 10.32 -3.87 -9.54
CA LEU A 1 11.29 -2.76 -9.50
C LEU A 1 11.63 -2.27 -10.91
N ALA A 2 12.11 -3.13 -11.84
CA ALA A 2 12.49 -2.72 -13.21
C ALA A 2 11.33 -2.03 -13.95
N THR A 3 10.15 -2.62 -13.97
CA THR A 3 8.94 -2.05 -14.60
C THR A 3 8.58 -0.69 -14.02
N GLN A 4 8.69 -0.54 -12.71
CA GLN A 4 8.42 0.73 -12.01
C GLN A 4 9.39 1.83 -12.46
N ILE A 5 10.68 1.50 -12.62
CA ILE A 5 11.68 2.46 -13.09
C ILE A 5 11.38 2.89 -14.54
N ILE A 6 10.97 1.96 -15.41
CA ILE A 6 10.58 2.27 -16.77
C ILE A 6 9.39 3.25 -16.81
N PHE A 7 8.30 2.94 -16.13
CA PHE A 7 7.13 3.83 -16.10
C PHE A 7 7.44 5.20 -15.48
N ARG A 8 8.25 5.24 -14.43
CA ARG A 8 8.71 6.50 -13.83
C ARG A 8 9.58 7.30 -14.80
N GLY A 9 10.51 6.64 -15.53
CA GLY A 9 11.33 7.28 -16.55
C GLY A 9 10.49 7.87 -17.67
N ILE A 10 9.50 7.15 -18.17
CA ILE A 10 8.56 7.68 -19.17
C ILE A 10 7.81 8.89 -18.62
N ALA A 11 7.30 8.82 -17.40
CA ALA A 11 6.61 9.95 -16.78
C ALA A 11 7.53 11.17 -16.60
N GLN A 12 8.80 10.98 -16.28
CA GLN A 12 9.78 12.06 -16.18
C GLN A 12 10.12 12.69 -17.54
N ILE A 13 10.18 11.91 -18.62
CA ILE A 13 10.38 12.44 -19.96
C ILE A 13 9.20 13.31 -20.41
N ILE A 14 7.96 12.89 -20.08
CA ILE A 14 6.75 13.60 -20.50
C ILE A 14 6.52 14.87 -19.67
N LEU A 15 6.76 14.83 -18.37
CA LEU A 15 6.45 15.90 -17.43
C LEU A 15 7.67 16.75 -17.07
N GLU A 16 8.89 16.26 -17.37
CA GLU A 16 10.15 16.86 -16.88
C GLU A 16 10.11 17.08 -15.36
N THR A 17 10.18 18.32 -14.91
CA THR A 17 10.05 18.74 -13.49
C THR A 17 8.68 19.33 -13.18
N ASN A 18 7.81 19.44 -14.19
CA ASN A 18 6.52 20.07 -14.03
C ASN A 18 5.52 19.19 -13.26
N SER A 19 4.61 19.83 -12.55
CA SER A 19 3.47 19.17 -11.94
C SER A 19 2.23 19.37 -12.81
N VAL A 20 1.46 18.31 -12.99
CA VAL A 20 0.12 18.41 -13.60
C VAL A 20 -0.88 18.61 -12.48
N GLY A 21 -1.61 19.71 -12.53
CA GLY A 21 -2.66 20.08 -11.61
C GLY A 21 -3.92 20.56 -12.37
N GLY A 22 -4.84 21.22 -11.65
CA GLY A 22 -6.07 21.74 -12.26
C GLY A 22 -7.15 20.69 -12.43
N PHE A 23 -7.16 19.68 -11.56
CA PHE A 23 -8.21 18.64 -11.57
C PHE A 23 -9.59 19.23 -11.27
N PRO A 24 -10.66 18.69 -11.89
CA PRO A 24 -12.02 19.10 -11.61
C PRO A 24 -12.38 18.95 -10.12
N SER A 25 -13.27 19.82 -9.63
CA SER A 25 -13.69 19.85 -8.22
C SER A 25 -14.30 18.53 -7.72
N TRP A 26 -14.93 17.75 -8.60
CA TRP A 26 -15.45 16.43 -8.23
C TRP A 26 -14.33 15.43 -7.90
N PHE A 27 -13.18 15.54 -8.60
CA PHE A 27 -12.03 14.65 -8.36
C PHE A 27 -11.34 14.95 -7.03
N THR A 28 -11.13 16.23 -6.73
CA THR A 28 -10.51 16.63 -5.44
C THR A 28 -11.40 16.33 -4.24
N LYS A 29 -12.71 16.25 -4.42
CA LYS A 29 -13.67 15.83 -3.38
C LYS A 29 -13.54 14.36 -2.98
N ILE A 30 -12.94 13.49 -3.81
CA ILE A 30 -12.74 12.07 -3.47
C ILE A 30 -11.88 11.94 -2.22
N ALA A 31 -10.80 12.71 -2.11
CA ALA A 31 -9.92 12.67 -0.94
C ALA A 31 -10.33 13.66 0.17
N ALA A 32 -10.95 14.80 -0.20
CA ALA A 32 -11.40 15.82 0.75
C ALA A 32 -12.77 15.49 1.38
N GLY A 33 -13.50 14.52 0.85
CA GLY A 33 -14.83 14.16 1.33
C GLY A 33 -14.81 13.63 2.76
N LYS A 34 -15.74 14.13 3.57
CA LYS A 34 -15.97 13.72 4.96
C LYS A 34 -17.46 13.43 5.15
N ILE A 35 -17.76 12.49 6.04
CA ILE A 35 -19.12 12.26 6.55
C ILE A 35 -19.22 13.07 7.84
N ASP A 36 -20.23 13.92 7.96
CA ASP A 36 -20.50 14.79 9.12
C ASP A 36 -19.27 15.58 9.59
N GLU A 37 -18.45 16.06 8.65
CA GLU A 37 -17.21 16.82 8.90
C GLU A 37 -16.13 16.11 9.76
N MET A 38 -16.45 14.97 10.36
CA MET A 38 -15.62 14.29 11.35
C MET A 38 -14.85 13.08 10.80
N VAL A 39 -15.46 12.31 9.90
CA VAL A 39 -14.89 11.05 9.41
C VAL A 39 -14.48 11.15 7.94
N PRO A 40 -13.18 11.10 7.61
CA PRO A 40 -12.74 11.09 6.22
C PRO A 40 -13.11 9.78 5.53
N TYR A 41 -13.56 9.83 4.28
CA TYR A 41 -13.86 8.64 3.47
C TYR A 41 -12.70 7.64 3.40
N ALA A 42 -11.47 8.13 3.43
CA ALA A 42 -10.28 7.27 3.47
C ALA A 42 -10.26 6.31 4.66
N LEU A 43 -10.67 6.76 5.85
CA LEU A 43 -10.69 5.90 7.05
C LEU A 43 -11.66 4.74 6.87
N ILE A 44 -12.85 5.03 6.33
CA ILE A 44 -13.87 4.01 6.07
C ILE A 44 -13.36 3.01 5.04
N PHE A 45 -12.72 3.50 3.98
CA PHE A 45 -12.14 2.66 2.94
C PHE A 45 -11.05 1.74 3.49
N VAL A 46 -10.12 2.26 4.31
CA VAL A 46 -9.05 1.46 4.92
C VAL A 46 -9.61 0.40 5.87
N ILE A 47 -10.62 0.74 6.69
CA ILE A 47 -11.26 -0.23 7.58
C ILE A 47 -11.97 -1.32 6.77
N PHE A 48 -12.72 -0.94 5.76
CA PHE A 48 -13.41 -1.90 4.88
C PHE A 48 -12.41 -2.84 4.19
N GLU A 49 -11.33 -2.28 3.64
CA GLU A 49 -10.27 -3.03 2.99
C GLU A 49 -9.59 -4.01 3.96
N ALA A 50 -9.22 -3.55 5.16
CA ALA A 50 -8.62 -4.39 6.18
C ALA A 50 -9.54 -5.55 6.59
N LEU A 51 -10.83 -5.31 6.80
CA LEU A 51 -11.81 -6.34 7.13
C LEU A 51 -12.02 -7.32 5.97
N PHE A 52 -12.13 -6.81 4.74
CA PHE A 52 -12.27 -7.62 3.55
C PHE A 52 -11.09 -8.58 3.36
N PHE A 53 -9.86 -8.09 3.44
CA PHE A 53 -8.68 -8.93 3.30
C PHE A 53 -8.46 -9.85 4.51
N ALA A 54 -8.82 -9.42 5.72
CA ALA A 54 -8.82 -10.28 6.90
C ALA A 54 -9.77 -11.47 6.70
N TYR A 55 -10.99 -11.22 6.23
CA TYR A 55 -11.93 -12.27 5.90
C TYR A 55 -11.41 -13.18 4.79
N LEU A 56 -10.95 -12.58 3.67
CA LEU A 56 -10.46 -13.31 2.50
C LEU A 56 -9.28 -14.24 2.85
N LEU A 57 -8.32 -13.76 3.64
CA LEU A 57 -7.12 -14.53 3.97
C LEU A 57 -7.35 -15.56 5.08
N HIS A 58 -8.15 -15.24 6.11
CA HIS A 58 -8.30 -16.13 7.26
C HIS A 58 -9.44 -17.13 7.10
N TYR A 59 -10.52 -16.76 6.42
CA TYR A 59 -11.74 -17.59 6.39
C TYR A 59 -11.99 -18.28 5.05
N THR A 60 -11.31 -17.91 3.94
CA THR A 60 -11.57 -18.51 2.62
C THR A 60 -10.58 -19.60 2.25
N LYS A 61 -11.00 -20.45 1.29
CA LYS A 61 -10.12 -21.45 0.65
C LYS A 61 -8.95 -20.79 -0.09
N PHE A 62 -9.16 -19.58 -0.60
CA PHE A 62 -8.14 -18.80 -1.29
C PHE A 62 -6.99 -18.43 -0.34
N GLY A 63 -7.29 -17.88 0.83
CA GLY A 63 -6.28 -17.51 1.81
C GLY A 63 -5.46 -18.71 2.29
N ARG A 64 -6.10 -19.84 2.59
CA ARG A 64 -5.39 -21.08 2.96
C ARG A 64 -4.38 -21.52 1.90
N ARG A 65 -4.78 -21.43 0.61
CA ARG A 65 -3.87 -21.76 -0.52
C ARG A 65 -2.73 -20.76 -0.65
N CYS A 66 -2.98 -19.47 -0.38
CA CYS A 66 -1.95 -18.43 -0.36
C CYS A 66 -0.90 -18.72 0.71
N TYR A 67 -1.32 -19.02 1.94
CA TYR A 67 -0.41 -19.38 3.03
C TYR A 67 0.37 -20.67 2.75
N ALA A 68 -0.29 -21.70 2.24
CA ALA A 68 0.36 -22.95 1.84
C ALA A 68 1.45 -22.72 0.77
N MET A 69 1.13 -21.91 -0.25
CA MET A 69 2.07 -21.54 -1.31
C MET A 69 3.22 -20.69 -0.78
N GLY A 70 2.96 -19.81 0.20
CA GLY A 70 3.98 -18.98 0.83
C GLY A 70 4.96 -19.80 1.67
N ASN A 71 4.52 -20.89 2.31
CA ASN A 71 5.41 -21.80 3.07
C ASN A 71 6.30 -22.62 2.14
N SER A 72 5.72 -23.23 1.09
CA SER A 72 6.47 -23.99 0.09
C SER A 72 5.65 -24.09 -1.20
N THR A 73 6.14 -23.46 -2.25
CA THR A 73 5.50 -23.53 -3.59
C THR A 73 5.52 -24.95 -4.15
N THR A 74 6.58 -25.71 -3.85
CA THR A 74 6.74 -27.10 -4.32
C THR A 74 5.70 -28.01 -3.66
N VAL A 75 5.60 -27.99 -2.33
CA VAL A 75 4.62 -28.79 -1.57
C VAL A 75 3.18 -28.40 -1.97
N ALA A 76 2.88 -27.10 -2.10
CA ALA A 76 1.57 -26.65 -2.53
C ALA A 76 1.21 -27.17 -3.94
N LYS A 77 2.17 -27.20 -4.87
CA LYS A 77 1.97 -27.74 -6.22
C LYS A 77 1.68 -29.25 -6.20
N PHE A 78 2.43 -30.03 -5.40
CA PHE A 78 2.17 -31.45 -5.24
C PHE A 78 0.81 -31.74 -4.58
N SER A 79 0.33 -30.84 -3.71
CA SER A 79 -1.01 -30.91 -3.12
C SER A 79 -2.13 -30.46 -4.06
N GLY A 80 -1.88 -30.31 -5.37
CA GLY A 80 -2.87 -29.96 -6.36
C GLY A 80 -3.25 -28.45 -6.42
N VAL A 81 -2.52 -27.59 -5.72
CA VAL A 81 -2.77 -26.14 -5.76
C VAL A 81 -2.26 -25.57 -7.08
N LYS A 82 -3.13 -24.91 -7.84
CA LYS A 82 -2.77 -24.21 -9.10
C LYS A 82 -2.02 -22.91 -8.79
N THR A 83 -0.74 -23.02 -8.42
CA THR A 83 0.10 -21.91 -7.95
C THR A 83 0.17 -20.74 -8.94
N GLY A 84 0.21 -21.01 -10.25
CA GLY A 84 0.22 -19.96 -11.28
C GLY A 84 -1.02 -19.08 -11.25
N LYS A 85 -2.22 -19.69 -11.14
CA LYS A 85 -3.47 -18.91 -11.05
C LYS A 85 -3.53 -18.04 -9.80
N ILE A 86 -3.07 -18.56 -8.67
CA ILE A 86 -3.05 -17.80 -7.41
C ILE A 86 -2.10 -16.62 -7.53
N LYS A 87 -0.91 -16.79 -8.10
CA LYS A 87 0.03 -15.68 -8.32
C LYS A 87 -0.60 -14.59 -9.17
N VAL A 88 -1.22 -14.93 -10.30
CA VAL A 88 -1.88 -13.95 -11.17
C VAL A 88 -2.96 -13.18 -10.40
N ILE A 89 -3.82 -13.88 -9.65
CA ILE A 89 -4.88 -13.22 -8.86
C ILE A 89 -4.28 -12.26 -7.84
N VAL A 90 -3.27 -12.68 -7.07
CA VAL A 90 -2.62 -11.83 -6.05
C VAL A 90 -2.00 -10.59 -6.69
N TYR A 91 -1.24 -10.74 -7.78
CA TYR A 91 -0.64 -9.59 -8.47
C TYR A 91 -1.68 -8.66 -9.07
N THR A 92 -2.79 -9.20 -9.63
CA THR A 92 -3.90 -8.38 -10.14
C THR A 92 -4.56 -7.59 -9.01
N MET A 93 -4.83 -8.22 -7.86
CA MET A 93 -5.40 -7.54 -6.70
C MET A 93 -4.47 -6.44 -6.18
N THR A 94 -3.17 -6.71 -6.07
CA THR A 94 -2.18 -5.71 -5.66
C THR A 94 -2.15 -4.53 -6.65
N GLY A 95 -2.20 -4.80 -7.95
CA GLY A 95 -2.24 -3.76 -8.98
C GLY A 95 -3.50 -2.89 -8.89
N LEU A 96 -4.67 -3.50 -8.68
CA LEU A 96 -5.93 -2.77 -8.50
C LEU A 96 -5.89 -1.87 -7.26
N LEU A 97 -5.42 -2.38 -6.12
CA LEU A 97 -5.30 -1.60 -4.90
C LEU A 97 -4.30 -0.45 -5.04
N SER A 98 -3.18 -0.69 -5.72
CA SER A 98 -2.20 0.36 -6.02
C SER A 98 -2.80 1.46 -6.91
N ALA A 99 -3.64 1.11 -7.88
CA ALA A 99 -4.33 2.08 -8.72
C ALA A 99 -5.32 2.94 -7.91
N VAL A 100 -6.10 2.33 -7.01
CA VAL A 100 -7.01 3.05 -6.12
C VAL A 100 -6.23 3.99 -5.20
N ALA A 101 -5.14 3.52 -4.60
CA ALA A 101 -4.26 4.35 -3.76
C ALA A 101 -3.65 5.53 -4.54
N ALA A 102 -3.25 5.32 -5.81
CA ALA A 102 -2.73 6.38 -6.67
C ALA A 102 -3.78 7.44 -6.98
N ILE A 103 -5.02 7.04 -7.29
CA ILE A 103 -6.14 7.96 -7.53
C ILE A 103 -6.42 8.80 -6.26
N TYR A 104 -6.46 8.14 -5.09
CA TYR A 104 -6.66 8.82 -3.83
C TYR A 104 -5.54 9.84 -3.54
N LEU A 105 -4.28 9.45 -3.74
CA LEU A 105 -3.12 10.31 -3.52
C LEU A 105 -3.13 11.52 -4.47
N ALA A 106 -3.42 11.31 -5.75
CA ALA A 106 -3.57 12.37 -6.74
C ALA A 106 -4.69 13.36 -6.38
N SER A 107 -5.83 12.85 -5.92
CA SER A 107 -6.95 13.64 -5.43
C SER A 107 -6.57 14.48 -4.21
N LYS A 108 -5.85 13.88 -3.24
CA LYS A 108 -5.41 14.55 -2.01
C LYS A 108 -4.41 15.67 -2.26
N MET A 109 -3.47 15.45 -3.17
CA MET A 109 -2.42 16.43 -3.49
C MET A 109 -2.89 17.50 -4.48
N SER A 110 -4.02 17.28 -5.17
CA SER A 110 -4.52 18.14 -6.25
C SER A 110 -3.48 18.42 -7.36
N SER A 111 -2.39 17.69 -7.35
CA SER A 111 -1.32 17.73 -8.34
C SER A 111 -0.57 16.40 -8.38
N VAL A 112 -0.03 16.05 -9.55
CA VAL A 112 0.74 14.82 -9.75
C VAL A 112 2.12 15.19 -10.28
N ARG A 113 3.16 14.54 -9.69
CA ARG A 113 4.56 14.65 -10.11
C ARG A 113 5.14 13.25 -10.27
N PRO A 114 6.16 13.06 -11.13
CA PRO A 114 6.78 11.76 -11.34
C PRO A 114 7.50 11.19 -10.13
N ASP A 115 7.91 12.04 -9.18
CA ASP A 115 8.66 11.70 -7.97
C ASP A 115 7.77 11.46 -6.74
N VAL A 116 6.47 11.67 -6.86
CA VAL A 116 5.51 11.35 -5.80
C VAL A 116 5.59 9.87 -5.46
N ALA A 117 5.54 9.56 -4.16
CA ALA A 117 5.63 8.22 -3.60
C ALA A 117 6.96 7.47 -3.87
N LYS A 118 8.03 8.19 -4.25
CA LYS A 118 9.37 7.59 -4.35
C LYS A 118 9.84 7.12 -2.97
N GLY A 119 10.20 5.82 -2.88
CA GLY A 119 10.64 5.20 -1.63
C GLY A 119 9.50 4.61 -0.77
N TYR A 120 8.23 4.84 -1.11
CA TYR A 120 7.11 4.26 -0.37
C TYR A 120 7.11 2.73 -0.40
N GLU A 121 7.67 2.13 -1.45
CA GLU A 121 7.83 0.68 -1.55
C GLU A 121 8.61 0.08 -0.39
N LEU A 122 9.72 0.71 0.02
CA LEU A 122 10.53 0.26 1.15
C LEU A 122 9.80 0.48 2.48
N ASP A 123 9.14 1.61 2.62
CA ASP A 123 8.34 1.92 3.79
C ASP A 123 7.20 0.91 4.00
N ILE A 124 6.47 0.58 2.93
CA ILE A 124 5.37 -0.40 2.99
C ILE A 124 5.88 -1.78 3.38
N ILE A 125 7.04 -2.20 2.84
CA ILE A 125 7.67 -3.47 3.22
C ILE A 125 8.05 -3.45 4.70
N ALA A 126 8.69 -2.38 5.17
CA ALA A 126 9.05 -2.22 6.57
C ALA A 126 7.83 -2.28 7.50
N MET A 127 6.74 -1.55 7.15
CA MET A 127 5.48 -1.59 7.90
C MET A 127 4.87 -2.99 7.95
N ALA A 128 4.89 -3.72 6.83
CA ALA A 128 4.37 -5.08 6.77
C ALA A 128 5.17 -6.04 7.65
N VAL A 129 6.51 -5.95 7.61
CA VAL A 129 7.41 -6.77 8.43
C VAL A 129 7.24 -6.47 9.91
N LEU A 130 7.17 -5.19 10.30
CA LEU A 130 6.88 -4.77 11.67
C LEU A 130 5.51 -5.27 12.15
N GLY A 131 4.54 -5.34 11.25
CA GLY A 131 3.22 -5.91 11.50
C GLY A 131 3.20 -7.45 11.61
N GLY A 132 4.38 -8.10 11.54
CA GLY A 132 4.52 -9.56 11.68
C GLY A 132 4.26 -10.34 10.40
N VAL A 133 4.34 -9.71 9.23
CA VAL A 133 4.30 -10.40 7.95
C VAL A 133 5.70 -10.92 7.64
N SER A 134 5.81 -12.24 7.43
CA SER A 134 7.10 -12.88 7.13
C SER A 134 7.58 -12.55 5.72
N THR A 135 8.80 -12.08 5.59
CA THR A 135 9.49 -11.88 4.31
C THR A 135 9.73 -13.19 3.55
N SER A 136 9.87 -14.29 4.29
CA SER A 136 10.01 -15.63 3.69
C SER A 136 8.68 -16.21 3.21
N GLY A 137 7.56 -15.55 3.50
CA GLY A 137 6.21 -15.96 3.12
C GLY A 137 5.55 -16.92 4.10
N GLY A 138 4.30 -17.28 3.80
CA GLY A 138 3.52 -18.28 4.53
C GLY A 138 3.00 -17.89 5.90
N LYS A 139 3.42 -16.77 6.46
CA LYS A 139 3.01 -16.28 7.79
C LYS A 139 2.73 -14.78 7.75
N GLY A 140 1.69 -14.36 8.45
CA GLY A 140 1.32 -12.95 8.59
C GLY A 140 -0.12 -12.80 9.08
N ARG A 141 -0.40 -11.67 9.73
CA ARG A 141 -1.76 -11.30 10.17
C ARG A 141 -2.09 -9.91 9.68
N ILE A 142 -3.27 -9.75 9.09
CA ILE A 142 -3.75 -8.44 8.60
C ILE A 142 -3.83 -7.43 9.73
N LEU A 143 -4.35 -7.84 10.90
CA LEU A 143 -4.45 -6.95 12.07
C LEU A 143 -3.08 -6.38 12.48
N GLY A 144 -2.04 -7.21 12.50
CA GLY A 144 -0.69 -6.75 12.82
C GLY A 144 -0.18 -5.72 11.81
N ALA A 145 -0.34 -6.01 10.51
CA ALA A 145 0.05 -5.08 9.45
C ALA A 145 -0.72 -3.75 9.53
N THR A 146 -2.05 -3.79 9.76
CA THR A 146 -2.88 -2.59 9.89
C THR A 146 -2.47 -1.74 11.09
N LEU A 147 -2.21 -2.36 12.25
CA LEU A 147 -1.72 -1.65 13.42
C LEU A 147 -0.34 -1.02 13.19
N ALA A 148 0.57 -1.73 12.56
CA ALA A 148 1.89 -1.20 12.23
C ALA A 148 1.81 0.03 11.30
N ILE A 149 0.95 -0.02 10.29
CA ILE A 149 0.69 1.11 9.39
C ILE A 149 0.16 2.32 10.17
N MET A 150 -0.80 2.10 11.08
CA MET A 150 -1.33 3.17 11.93
C MET A 150 -0.24 3.78 12.83
N VAL A 151 0.53 2.96 13.53
CA VAL A 151 1.59 3.44 14.42
C VAL A 151 2.63 4.27 13.65
N ILE A 152 3.14 3.74 12.53
CA ILE A 152 4.13 4.45 11.73
C ILE A 152 3.54 5.70 11.09
N GLY A 153 2.28 5.64 10.63
CA GLY A 153 1.57 6.79 10.08
C GLY A 153 1.43 7.92 11.10
N TYR A 154 1.01 7.62 12.33
CA TYR A 154 0.93 8.62 13.41
C TYR A 154 2.30 9.15 13.83
N LEU A 155 3.31 8.29 13.86
CA LEU A 155 4.68 8.71 14.17
C LEU A 155 5.20 9.70 13.12
N ARG A 156 5.01 9.40 11.83
CA ARG A 156 5.38 10.32 10.74
C ARG A 156 4.63 11.65 10.82
N TYR A 157 3.33 11.59 11.08
CA TYR A 157 2.51 12.78 11.24
C TYR A 157 2.98 13.63 12.41
N GLY A 158 3.22 13.01 13.58
CA GLY A 158 3.74 13.70 14.77
C GLY A 158 5.11 14.34 14.55
N LEU A 159 6.04 13.62 13.92
CA LEU A 159 7.35 14.17 13.55
C LEU A 159 7.24 15.33 12.56
N GLY A 160 6.28 15.26 11.63
CA GLY A 160 5.98 16.38 10.72
C GLY A 160 5.47 17.62 11.43
N LEU A 161 4.68 17.49 12.49
CA LEU A 161 4.16 18.63 13.27
C LEU A 161 5.27 19.41 14.02
N ILE A 162 6.32 18.72 14.46
CA ILE A 162 7.50 19.35 15.07
C ILE A 162 8.54 19.82 14.05
N ASN A 163 8.17 19.88 12.76
CA ASN A 163 9.07 20.26 11.66
C ASN A 163 10.36 19.44 11.60
N ALA A 164 10.33 18.17 12.04
CA ALA A 164 11.48 17.29 11.90
C ALA A 164 11.84 17.14 10.43
N SER A 165 13.13 17.27 10.10
CA SER A 165 13.57 17.11 8.72
C SER A 165 13.28 15.71 8.20
N SER A 166 13.02 15.59 6.90
CA SER A 166 12.74 14.29 6.26
C SER A 166 13.83 13.25 6.53
N GLN A 167 15.06 13.69 6.70
CA GLN A 167 16.21 12.84 7.04
C GLN A 167 16.07 12.24 8.45
N ILE A 168 15.64 13.02 9.43
CA ILE A 168 15.39 12.54 10.80
C ILE A 168 14.27 11.51 10.80
N ILE A 169 13.21 11.76 10.04
CA ILE A 169 12.09 10.83 9.90
C ILE A 169 12.58 9.49 9.30
N MET A 170 13.41 9.53 8.26
CA MET A 170 14.00 8.34 7.66
C MET A 170 14.88 7.56 8.66
N ILE A 171 15.70 8.24 9.46
CA ILE A 171 16.56 7.62 10.48
C ILE A 171 15.69 6.93 11.54
N VAL A 172 14.69 7.62 12.08
CA VAL A 172 13.82 7.08 13.14
C VAL A 172 13.02 5.87 12.64
N VAL A 173 12.54 5.90 11.40
CA VAL A 173 11.80 4.78 10.81
C VAL A 173 12.73 3.64 10.39
N GLY A 174 13.98 3.94 10.00
CA GLY A 174 14.97 2.96 9.55
C GLY A 174 15.77 2.28 10.66
N LEU A 175 15.83 2.84 11.86
CA LEU A 175 16.55 2.29 13.02
C LEU A 175 15.85 1.08 13.69
N ARG A 176 14.75 0.62 13.13
CA ARG A 176 14.00 -0.59 13.55
C ARG A 176 14.11 -1.70 12.51
#